data_bfe1451e51b7fa22291620a9cdb00dde
#
_entry.id   bfe1451e51b7fa22291620a9cdb00dde
#
_cell.length_a   1.000
_cell.length_b   1.000
_cell.length_c   1.000
_cell.angle_alpha   90.00
_cell.angle_beta   90.00
_cell.angle_gamma   90.00
#
_symmetry.space_group_name_H-M   'P 1'
#
loop_
_entity.id
_entity.type
_entity.pdbx_description
1 polymer ?
#
loop_
_entity_poly.entity_id
_entity_poly.type
_entity_poly.pdbx_seq_one_letter_code
_entity_poly.pdbx_strand_id
1 'polypeptide(L)'
;MPLIIFKDTKKNIETLSKKAPFGYAVDADVKPGITEAYVTFDKKVFPYRLKISGIDEYKEGANAVEKKKAGLKTILSVESVESIDPIPVSQFRKGKKKLAEFKDFEEVDLPKVEVVEKPTYLDSLSKEVKEILALAGKKKIELSISLAEQLARYKLSLNQKQFDELMDRVGKDLASKRIDPFEAVGIIAAQSIGEPGTQMTMRTFHFAGVREMNVTLGLPRLIEIVDARRIPSTPSMTVYLKPEFENSEDVVMNVVKELENTTVIDVADIITDITQMLLTIKPDQAKMSERLVNQSDLLDALAKMKGITVISDADSKDIAVKPQQESFKRLYQIQEQLKILTIKGVPGIKRAIARVDQATKSWILYTQGSNLKEVLEIDEVDANRTFTNDIIEIAQVLGIEAARNAIYEESLRTLSEQGLEVDQRHLMLVADMMSFGGSVRAVGRQGISGRKSSVLARAAFEITTKHLLRAGLLGEVDPLTGVAENIIVGQPITLGTGAVNLVYRAFTK
;
A
#
# COMPACT_ATOMS: atom_id res chain seq x y z
N MET A 1 -8.06 -12.28 -27.32
CA MET A 1 -8.47 -13.60 -27.83
C MET A 1 -7.31 -14.53 -27.53
N PRO A 2 -7.54 -15.73 -26.99
CA PRO A 2 -6.48 -16.68 -26.71
C PRO A 2 -5.77 -17.11 -28.01
N LEU A 3 -4.47 -17.31 -27.92
CA LEU A 3 -3.66 -17.82 -29.03
C LEU A 3 -3.89 -19.32 -29.16
N ILE A 4 -4.00 -19.82 -30.38
CA ILE A 4 -4.20 -21.24 -30.65
C ILE A 4 -2.99 -21.79 -31.40
N ILE A 5 -2.37 -22.82 -30.85
CA ILE A 5 -1.17 -23.45 -31.39
C ILE A 5 -1.53 -24.88 -31.84
N PHE A 6 -1.25 -25.24 -33.08
CA PHE A 6 -1.40 -26.58 -33.61
C PHE A 6 -0.05 -27.30 -33.58
N LYS A 7 -0.01 -28.49 -33.00
CA LYS A 7 1.22 -29.27 -32.87
C LYS A 7 1.03 -30.73 -33.28
N ASP A 8 2.05 -31.33 -33.90
CA ASP A 8 1.96 -32.65 -34.48
C ASP A 8 2.11 -33.80 -33.46
N THR A 9 2.74 -33.56 -32.27
CA THR A 9 3.01 -34.66 -31.32
C THR A 9 2.75 -34.31 -29.87
N LYS A 10 1.93 -35.13 -29.20
CA LYS A 10 1.64 -35.06 -27.76
C LYS A 10 2.91 -35.21 -26.89
N LYS A 11 3.85 -36.07 -27.33
CA LYS A 11 5.09 -36.40 -26.62
C LYS A 11 5.99 -35.17 -26.39
N ASN A 12 6.00 -34.23 -27.32
CA ASN A 12 6.83 -33.02 -27.21
C ASN A 12 6.31 -32.06 -26.15
N ILE A 13 5.00 -31.89 -25.98
CA ILE A 13 4.44 -31.01 -24.95
C ILE A 13 4.60 -31.61 -23.55
N GLU A 14 4.47 -32.92 -23.40
CA GLU A 14 4.73 -33.62 -22.14
C GLU A 14 6.22 -33.49 -21.73
N THR A 15 7.13 -33.47 -22.72
CA THR A 15 8.56 -33.22 -22.47
C THR A 15 8.82 -31.79 -22.11
N LEU A 16 8.18 -30.82 -22.78
CA LEU A 16 8.31 -29.38 -22.51
C LEU A 16 7.66 -29.00 -21.18
N SER A 17 6.56 -29.65 -20.77
CA SER A 17 5.94 -29.40 -19.47
C SER A 17 6.86 -29.66 -18.28
N LYS A 18 7.81 -30.59 -18.44
CA LYS A 18 8.83 -30.91 -17.42
C LYS A 18 10.00 -29.94 -17.40
N LYS A 19 10.13 -29.11 -18.44
CA LYS A 19 11.22 -28.14 -18.61
C LYS A 19 10.77 -26.67 -18.41
N ALA A 20 9.53 -26.43 -17.99
CA ALA A 20 9.06 -25.06 -17.76
C ALA A 20 9.89 -24.36 -16.67
N PRO A 21 10.22 -23.05 -16.80
CA PRO A 21 9.87 -22.16 -17.90
C PRO A 21 10.73 -22.34 -19.14
N PHE A 22 10.15 -22.14 -20.35
CA PHE A 22 10.85 -22.26 -21.64
C PHE A 22 10.34 -21.24 -22.67
N GLY A 23 11.16 -20.95 -23.68
CA GLY A 23 10.78 -20.11 -24.82
C GLY A 23 10.12 -20.93 -25.93
N TYR A 24 9.02 -20.42 -26.50
CA TYR A 24 8.28 -21.05 -27.59
C TYR A 24 8.24 -20.09 -28.78
N ALA A 25 9.02 -20.38 -29.81
CA ALA A 25 9.05 -19.52 -31.01
C ALA A 25 7.92 -19.87 -31.97
N VAL A 26 7.21 -18.87 -32.47
CA VAL A 26 6.09 -18.98 -33.40
C VAL A 26 6.33 -18.13 -34.64
N ASP A 27 5.74 -18.54 -35.77
CA ASP A 27 5.88 -17.93 -37.10
C ASP A 27 4.88 -16.80 -37.37
N ALA A 28 4.22 -16.29 -36.35
CA ALA A 28 3.22 -15.22 -36.47
C ALA A 28 3.50 -14.02 -35.56
N ASP A 29 3.04 -12.86 -36.00
CA ASP A 29 3.04 -11.65 -35.18
C ASP A 29 1.98 -11.78 -34.07
N VAL A 30 2.42 -11.93 -32.84
CA VAL A 30 1.56 -12.03 -31.65
C VAL A 30 1.47 -10.68 -30.99
N LYS A 31 0.26 -10.15 -30.80
CA LYS A 31 0.05 -8.86 -30.15
C LYS A 31 0.40 -8.93 -28.66
N PRO A 32 1.04 -7.90 -28.09
CA PRO A 32 1.26 -7.82 -26.65
C PRO A 32 -0.08 -7.83 -25.90
N GLY A 33 -0.10 -8.48 -24.73
CA GLY A 33 -1.30 -8.62 -23.89
C GLY A 33 -2.00 -9.97 -23.96
N ILE A 34 -1.46 -10.97 -24.66
CA ILE A 34 -1.94 -12.35 -24.61
C ILE A 34 -1.24 -13.07 -23.45
N THR A 35 -2.05 -13.55 -22.49
CA THR A 35 -1.56 -14.26 -21.29
C THR A 35 -1.74 -15.77 -21.36
N GLU A 36 -2.51 -16.26 -22.33
CA GLU A 36 -2.84 -17.67 -22.47
C GLU A 36 -2.79 -18.15 -23.92
N ALA A 37 -2.29 -19.37 -24.14
CA ALA A 37 -2.35 -20.06 -25.40
C ALA A 37 -2.88 -21.49 -25.21
N TYR A 38 -3.60 -22.00 -26.22
CA TYR A 38 -4.19 -23.35 -26.20
C TYR A 38 -3.55 -24.20 -27.28
N VAL A 39 -3.20 -25.45 -26.94
CA VAL A 39 -2.53 -26.37 -27.85
C VAL A 39 -3.46 -27.52 -28.23
N THR A 40 -3.49 -27.86 -29.52
CA THR A 40 -4.23 -29.00 -30.04
C THR A 40 -3.34 -29.85 -30.94
N PHE A 41 -3.60 -31.16 -30.95
CA PHE A 41 -2.92 -32.14 -31.81
C PHE A 41 -3.77 -32.64 -32.98
N ASP A 42 -5.09 -32.72 -32.77
CA ASP A 42 -6.03 -33.32 -33.68
C ASP A 42 -7.00 -32.35 -34.34
N LYS A 43 -6.82 -31.03 -34.11
CA LYS A 43 -7.71 -29.97 -34.58
C LYS A 43 -9.17 -30.03 -34.09
N LYS A 44 -9.46 -30.91 -33.12
CA LYS A 44 -10.80 -31.11 -32.56
C LYS A 44 -10.97 -30.59 -31.15
N VAL A 45 -9.97 -30.86 -30.28
CA VAL A 45 -9.99 -30.49 -28.88
C VAL A 45 -8.65 -29.90 -28.44
N PHE A 46 -8.67 -29.06 -27.41
CA PHE A 46 -7.49 -28.43 -26.77
C PHE A 46 -7.25 -29.07 -25.40
N PRO A 47 -6.34 -30.01 -25.25
CA PRO A 47 -6.06 -30.67 -23.99
C PRO A 47 -5.06 -29.94 -23.09
N TYR A 48 -4.36 -28.92 -23.62
CA TYR A 48 -3.33 -28.18 -22.88
C TYR A 48 -3.49 -26.67 -23.01
N ARG A 49 -3.24 -25.97 -21.89
CA ARG A 49 -3.17 -24.51 -21.79
C ARG A 49 -1.75 -24.12 -21.38
N LEU A 50 -1.16 -23.17 -22.11
CA LEU A 50 0.11 -22.54 -21.80
C LEU A 50 -0.13 -21.20 -21.16
N LYS A 51 0.46 -20.92 -20.01
CA LYS A 51 0.52 -19.57 -19.44
C LYS A 51 1.74 -18.85 -19.99
N ILE A 52 1.52 -17.67 -20.54
CA ILE A 52 2.53 -16.84 -21.20
C ILE A 52 2.90 -15.72 -20.23
N SER A 53 4.19 -15.63 -19.87
CA SER A 53 4.76 -14.57 -19.04
C SER A 53 5.30 -13.39 -19.83
N GLY A 54 5.73 -13.60 -21.06
CA GLY A 54 6.29 -12.56 -21.92
C GLY A 54 6.12 -12.87 -23.42
N ILE A 55 6.16 -11.83 -24.24
CA ILE A 55 6.09 -11.91 -25.70
C ILE A 55 7.21 -11.00 -26.24
N ASP A 56 8.20 -11.59 -26.91
CA ASP A 56 9.35 -10.89 -27.47
C ASP A 56 9.43 -11.10 -28.99
N GLU A 57 9.99 -10.13 -29.71
CA GLU A 57 10.27 -10.27 -31.13
C GLU A 57 11.47 -11.19 -31.35
N TYR A 58 11.35 -12.15 -32.28
CA TYR A 58 12.45 -12.99 -32.68
C TYR A 58 13.47 -12.20 -33.48
N LYS A 59 14.63 -11.89 -32.86
CA LYS A 59 15.75 -11.21 -33.53
C LYS A 59 16.80 -12.28 -33.97
N GLU A 60 17.04 -12.39 -35.26
CA GLU A 60 18.14 -13.19 -35.77
C GLU A 60 19.47 -12.67 -35.20
N GLY A 61 20.17 -13.46 -34.40
CA GLY A 61 21.55 -13.15 -34.00
C GLY A 61 21.94 -13.29 -32.53
N ALA A 62 21.03 -13.64 -31.63
CA ALA A 62 21.37 -13.71 -30.20
C ALA A 62 22.08 -15.01 -29.74
N ASN A 63 22.03 -16.12 -30.50
CA ASN A 63 22.91 -17.28 -30.28
C ASN A 63 23.12 -18.02 -31.62
N ALA A 64 24.30 -17.88 -32.17
CA ALA A 64 24.72 -18.52 -33.40
C ALA A 64 25.11 -19.98 -33.13
N VAL A 65 24.17 -20.89 -33.10
CA VAL A 65 24.37 -22.30 -33.49
C VAL A 65 23.03 -22.81 -34.00
N GLU A 66 23.05 -23.11 -35.34
CA GLU A 66 22.13 -23.92 -36.11
C GLU A 66 21.00 -23.28 -36.90
N LYS A 67 21.26 -23.33 -38.21
CA LYS A 67 20.38 -23.45 -39.38
C LYS A 67 19.04 -22.68 -39.35
N LYS A 68 19.08 -21.59 -40.15
CA LYS A 68 17.91 -20.90 -40.75
C LYS A 68 16.72 -21.83 -40.99
N LYS A 69 15.70 -21.72 -40.17
CA LYS A 69 14.32 -21.94 -40.60
C LYS A 69 13.69 -20.57 -40.77
N ALA A 70 13.54 -20.17 -42.03
CA ALA A 70 12.88 -18.91 -42.40
C ALA A 70 11.42 -18.93 -41.95
N GLY A 71 11.03 -18.00 -41.10
CA GLY A 71 9.62 -17.79 -40.78
C GLY A 71 9.25 -17.49 -39.34
N LEU A 72 10.12 -17.71 -38.36
CA LEU A 72 9.82 -17.42 -36.95
C LEU A 72 9.84 -15.92 -36.67
N LYS A 73 8.82 -15.38 -36.03
CA LYS A 73 8.66 -13.95 -35.80
C LYS A 73 8.59 -13.53 -34.34
N THR A 74 8.04 -14.39 -33.48
CA THR A 74 7.77 -14.06 -32.08
C THR A 74 8.19 -15.18 -31.15
N ILE A 75 8.77 -14.84 -30.01
CA ILE A 75 9.09 -15.77 -28.92
C ILE A 75 8.05 -15.60 -27.82
N LEU A 76 7.40 -16.68 -27.42
CA LEU A 76 6.51 -16.72 -26.29
C LEU A 76 7.25 -17.31 -25.09
N SER A 77 7.41 -16.55 -24.04
CA SER A 77 7.94 -17.03 -22.76
C SER A 77 6.83 -17.78 -22.03
N VAL A 78 6.93 -19.11 -21.91
CA VAL A 78 5.94 -19.97 -21.26
C VAL A 78 6.36 -20.27 -19.83
N GLU A 79 5.53 -19.87 -18.89
CA GLU A 79 5.76 -20.08 -17.46
C GLU A 79 5.33 -21.46 -17.00
N SER A 80 4.18 -21.92 -17.46
CA SER A 80 3.66 -23.24 -17.10
C SER A 80 2.79 -23.85 -18.19
N VAL A 81 2.70 -25.19 -18.19
CA VAL A 81 1.84 -25.97 -19.07
C VAL A 81 0.84 -26.72 -18.20
N GLU A 82 -0.44 -26.43 -18.35
CA GLU A 82 -1.51 -27.08 -17.59
C GLU A 82 -2.29 -28.04 -18.50
N SER A 83 -2.52 -29.28 -18.03
CA SER A 83 -3.48 -30.18 -18.64
C SER A 83 -4.87 -29.74 -18.18
N ILE A 84 -5.75 -29.49 -19.13
CA ILE A 84 -7.13 -29.04 -18.88
C ILE A 84 -8.13 -30.07 -19.44
N ASP A 85 -9.37 -29.99 -18.98
CA ASP A 85 -10.45 -30.73 -19.60
C ASP A 85 -10.55 -30.37 -21.08
N PRO A 86 -10.67 -31.34 -21.99
CA PRO A 86 -10.62 -31.12 -23.43
C PRO A 86 -11.70 -30.13 -23.90
N ILE A 87 -11.29 -28.91 -24.29
CA ILE A 87 -12.20 -27.90 -24.80
C ILE A 87 -12.37 -28.09 -26.30
N PRO A 88 -13.60 -28.24 -26.84
CA PRO A 88 -13.81 -28.44 -28.28
C PRO A 88 -13.47 -27.17 -29.06
N VAL A 89 -12.78 -27.31 -30.20
CA VAL A 89 -12.37 -26.21 -31.09
C VAL A 89 -13.57 -25.34 -31.53
N SER A 90 -14.77 -25.92 -31.56
CA SER A 90 -16.00 -25.17 -31.90
C SER A 90 -16.31 -24.04 -30.97
N GLN A 91 -15.87 -24.07 -29.69
CA GLN A 91 -16.07 -22.98 -28.73
C GLN A 91 -15.25 -21.73 -29.08
N PHE A 92 -14.14 -21.88 -29.80
CA PHE A 92 -13.27 -20.77 -30.22
C PHE A 92 -13.63 -20.21 -31.60
N ARG A 93 -14.48 -20.92 -32.37
CA ARG A 93 -14.94 -20.50 -33.71
C ARG A 93 -16.16 -19.59 -33.64
N LYS A 94 -16.01 -18.37 -33.11
CA LYS A 94 -16.98 -17.29 -33.38
C LYS A 94 -16.40 -16.33 -34.44
N GLY A 95 -16.77 -16.55 -35.71
CA GLY A 95 -16.42 -15.69 -36.84
C GLY A 95 -15.43 -16.32 -37.83
N LYS A 96 -15.53 -15.92 -39.12
CA LYS A 96 -14.74 -16.38 -40.28
C LYS A 96 -13.25 -16.00 -40.26
N LYS A 97 -12.59 -15.90 -39.09
CA LYS A 97 -11.16 -15.64 -39.02
C LYS A 97 -10.40 -16.98 -38.99
N LYS A 98 -9.50 -17.17 -39.94
CA LYS A 98 -8.58 -18.31 -39.96
C LYS A 98 -7.82 -18.35 -38.63
N LEU A 99 -7.84 -19.51 -37.96
CA LEU A 99 -6.95 -19.83 -36.87
C LEU A 99 -5.52 -19.84 -37.41
N ALA A 100 -4.59 -19.20 -36.73
CA ALA A 100 -3.19 -19.27 -37.11
C ALA A 100 -2.68 -20.70 -36.90
N GLU A 101 -2.27 -21.37 -37.98
CA GLU A 101 -1.63 -22.68 -37.95
C GLU A 101 -0.13 -22.47 -37.88
N PHE A 102 0.50 -22.96 -36.81
CA PHE A 102 1.96 -22.92 -36.66
C PHE A 102 2.52 -24.31 -36.95
N LYS A 103 3.37 -24.40 -37.96
CA LYS A 103 3.92 -25.68 -38.42
C LYS A 103 5.28 -25.99 -37.81
N ASP A 104 6.06 -24.99 -37.52
CA ASP A 104 7.41 -25.13 -37.02
C ASP A 104 7.59 -24.37 -35.70
N PHE A 105 8.27 -24.96 -34.73
CA PHE A 105 8.73 -24.32 -33.53
C PHE A 105 10.15 -24.80 -33.22
N GLU A 106 10.94 -23.95 -32.66
CA GLU A 106 12.24 -24.24 -32.11
C GLU A 106 12.22 -24.00 -30.60
N GLU A 107 12.84 -24.92 -29.86
CA GLU A 107 13.11 -24.70 -28.43
C GLU A 107 14.20 -23.62 -28.37
N VAL A 108 13.85 -22.43 -27.93
CA VAL A 108 14.80 -21.34 -27.71
C VAL A 108 15.12 -21.37 -26.22
N ASP A 109 16.38 -21.58 -25.86
CA ASP A 109 16.87 -21.32 -24.52
C ASP A 109 16.62 -19.83 -24.24
N LEU A 110 15.70 -19.56 -23.31
CA LEU A 110 15.52 -18.20 -22.82
C LEU A 110 16.89 -17.73 -22.32
N PRO A 111 17.36 -16.52 -22.70
CA PRO A 111 18.53 -15.96 -22.07
C PRO A 111 18.29 -16.10 -20.57
N LYS A 112 19.23 -16.77 -19.87
CA LYS A 112 19.20 -16.80 -18.41
C LYS A 112 19.14 -15.33 -18.03
N VAL A 113 17.95 -14.84 -17.71
CA VAL A 113 17.82 -13.61 -16.98
C VAL A 113 18.63 -13.92 -15.74
N GLU A 114 19.82 -13.37 -15.64
CA GLU A 114 20.45 -13.22 -14.35
C GLU A 114 19.41 -12.46 -13.54
N VAL A 115 18.62 -13.22 -12.82
CA VAL A 115 17.84 -12.67 -11.73
C VAL A 115 18.92 -12.14 -10.82
N VAL A 116 19.20 -10.85 -10.95
CA VAL A 116 19.90 -10.09 -9.92
C VAL A 116 18.95 -10.25 -8.75
N GLU A 117 19.19 -11.31 -7.97
CA GLU A 117 18.51 -11.51 -6.71
C GLU A 117 18.80 -10.23 -5.94
N LYS A 118 17.77 -9.36 -5.88
CA LYS A 118 17.86 -8.20 -4.99
C LYS A 118 18.18 -8.83 -3.66
N PRO A 119 19.27 -8.39 -2.98
CA PRO A 119 19.67 -8.99 -1.73
C PRO A 119 18.43 -9.04 -0.84
N THR A 120 18.00 -10.23 -0.55
CA THR A 120 16.88 -10.42 0.37
C THR A 120 17.32 -9.84 1.70
N TYR A 121 16.38 -9.29 2.49
CA TYR A 121 16.68 -8.78 3.84
C TYR A 121 17.51 -9.80 4.65
N LEU A 122 17.32 -11.11 4.39
CA LEU A 122 18.12 -12.20 4.96
C LEU A 122 19.63 -12.13 4.60
N ASP A 123 19.99 -11.58 3.45
CA ASP A 123 21.39 -11.45 3.03
C ASP A 123 22.10 -10.30 3.73
N SER A 124 21.35 -9.29 4.19
CA SER A 124 21.86 -8.16 4.96
C SER A 124 22.11 -8.47 6.44
N LEU A 125 21.59 -9.62 6.95
CA LEU A 125 21.73 -10.01 8.33
C LEU A 125 23.19 -10.38 8.69
N SER A 126 23.58 -10.09 9.93
CA SER A 126 24.91 -10.47 10.45
C SER A 126 25.12 -11.98 10.41
N LYS A 127 26.38 -12.42 10.30
CA LYS A 127 26.73 -13.85 10.26
C LYS A 127 26.23 -14.58 11.51
N GLU A 128 26.28 -13.93 12.67
CA GLU A 128 25.82 -14.48 13.95
C GLU A 128 24.32 -14.78 13.97
N VAL A 129 23.50 -13.86 13.41
CA VAL A 129 22.05 -14.03 13.30
C VAL A 129 21.72 -15.18 12.36
N LYS A 130 22.44 -15.31 11.24
CA LYS A 130 22.27 -16.43 10.30
C LYS A 130 22.58 -17.78 10.94
N GLU A 131 23.64 -17.85 11.74
CA GLU A 131 23.99 -19.06 12.51
C GLU A 131 22.90 -19.44 13.52
N ILE A 132 22.35 -18.46 14.25
CA ILE A 132 21.27 -18.68 15.22
C ILE A 132 20.01 -19.17 14.52
N LEU A 133 19.63 -18.58 13.39
CA LEU A 133 18.49 -19.03 12.60
C LEU A 133 18.71 -20.46 12.06
N ALA A 134 19.92 -20.79 11.62
CA ALA A 134 20.27 -22.15 11.20
C ALA A 134 20.22 -23.17 12.37
N LEU A 135 20.64 -22.78 13.57
CA LEU A 135 20.51 -23.59 14.78
C LEU A 135 19.05 -23.78 15.18
N ALA A 136 18.25 -22.70 15.12
CA ALA A 136 16.81 -22.76 15.38
C ALA A 136 16.10 -23.72 14.40
N GLY A 137 16.46 -23.66 13.11
CA GLY A 137 15.95 -24.60 12.11
C GLY A 137 16.29 -26.07 12.39
N LYS A 138 17.53 -26.35 12.86
CA LYS A 138 17.92 -27.71 13.29
C LYS A 138 17.12 -28.20 14.49
N LYS A 139 16.80 -27.30 15.44
CA LYS A 139 15.98 -27.62 16.64
C LYS A 139 14.46 -27.52 16.36
N LYS A 140 14.03 -27.22 15.12
CA LYS A 140 12.63 -26.98 14.73
C LYS A 140 11.92 -25.91 15.55
N ILE A 141 12.66 -24.86 15.93
CA ILE A 141 12.13 -23.69 16.62
C ILE A 141 11.86 -22.62 15.57
N GLU A 142 10.63 -22.13 15.48
CA GLU A 142 10.27 -21.01 14.64
C GLU A 142 10.67 -19.70 15.32
N LEU A 143 11.83 -19.18 14.95
CA LEU A 143 12.41 -17.97 15.53
C LEU A 143 12.20 -16.79 14.61
N SER A 144 11.68 -15.66 15.13
CA SER A 144 11.62 -14.41 14.38
C SER A 144 13.03 -13.79 14.26
N ILE A 145 13.24 -13.00 13.20
CA ILE A 145 14.52 -12.33 12.96
C ILE A 145 14.88 -11.40 14.12
N SER A 146 13.92 -10.62 14.60
CA SER A 146 14.11 -9.71 15.73
C SER A 146 14.55 -10.42 17.00
N LEU A 147 13.99 -11.61 17.30
CA LEU A 147 14.39 -12.41 18.45
C LEU A 147 15.79 -13.02 18.23
N ALA A 148 16.12 -13.40 17.00
CA ALA A 148 17.45 -13.89 16.65
C ALA A 148 18.53 -12.79 16.82
N GLU A 149 18.23 -11.56 16.49
CA GLU A 149 19.11 -10.40 16.72
C GLU A 149 19.33 -10.13 18.22
N GLN A 150 18.28 -10.23 19.02
CA GLN A 150 18.41 -10.14 20.48
C GLN A 150 19.28 -11.26 21.04
N LEU A 151 19.07 -12.50 20.62
CA LEU A 151 19.87 -13.65 21.03
C LEU A 151 21.34 -13.55 20.61
N ALA A 152 21.62 -12.91 19.46
CA ALA A 152 23.00 -12.67 19.02
C ALA A 152 23.80 -11.83 20.01
N ARG A 153 23.17 -10.86 20.67
CA ARG A 153 23.80 -10.03 21.71
C ARG A 153 24.20 -10.86 22.94
N TYR A 154 23.37 -11.86 23.30
CA TYR A 154 23.68 -12.75 24.45
C TYR A 154 24.66 -13.85 24.08
N LYS A 155 24.76 -14.27 22.81
CA LYS A 155 25.72 -15.30 22.36
C LYS A 155 27.16 -14.94 22.68
N LEU A 156 27.51 -13.65 22.66
CA LEU A 156 28.87 -13.16 22.98
C LEU A 156 29.25 -13.34 24.45
N SER A 157 28.29 -13.42 25.36
CA SER A 157 28.53 -13.52 26.83
C SER A 157 28.33 -14.92 27.39
N LEU A 158 27.86 -15.88 26.59
CA LEU A 158 27.52 -17.23 27.06
C LEU A 158 28.41 -18.31 26.43
N ASN A 159 28.66 -19.38 27.19
CA ASN A 159 29.32 -20.57 26.69
C ASN A 159 28.35 -21.36 25.76
N GLN A 160 28.93 -22.17 24.86
CA GLN A 160 28.15 -22.96 23.88
C GLN A 160 27.03 -23.81 24.55
N LYS A 161 27.34 -24.49 25.65
CA LYS A 161 26.37 -25.31 26.40
C LYS A 161 25.24 -24.46 27.00
N GLN A 162 25.57 -23.32 27.55
CA GLN A 162 24.60 -22.38 28.12
C GLN A 162 23.70 -21.77 27.02
N PHE A 163 24.29 -21.50 25.86
CA PHE A 163 23.52 -21.00 24.72
C PHE A 163 22.55 -22.05 24.15
N ASP A 164 22.97 -23.31 24.07
CA ASP A 164 22.10 -24.41 23.66
C ASP A 164 20.93 -24.63 24.62
N GLU A 165 21.19 -24.52 25.92
CA GLU A 165 20.15 -24.58 26.96
C GLU A 165 19.20 -23.38 26.89
N LEU A 166 19.73 -22.17 26.63
CA LEU A 166 18.91 -20.97 26.38
C LEU A 166 18.00 -21.17 25.20
N MET A 167 18.50 -21.69 24.06
CA MET A 167 17.71 -21.98 22.88
C MET A 167 16.60 -22.97 23.15
N ASP A 168 16.85 -24.02 23.95
CA ASP A 168 15.83 -25.00 24.33
C ASP A 168 14.75 -24.39 25.23
N ARG A 169 15.11 -23.48 26.16
CA ARG A 169 14.16 -22.72 26.97
C ARG A 169 13.31 -21.77 26.12
N VAL A 170 13.96 -21.02 25.21
CA VAL A 170 13.27 -20.14 24.26
C VAL A 170 12.27 -20.93 23.41
N GLY A 171 12.65 -22.12 22.93
CA GLY A 171 11.74 -22.99 22.19
C GLY A 171 10.52 -23.43 22.98
N LYS A 172 10.71 -23.80 24.26
CA LYS A 172 9.60 -24.16 25.17
C LYS A 172 8.69 -22.97 25.46
N ASP A 173 9.27 -21.80 25.72
CA ASP A 173 8.51 -20.58 26.00
C ASP A 173 7.70 -20.12 24.79
N LEU A 174 8.27 -20.18 23.58
CA LEU A 174 7.55 -19.88 22.36
C LEU A 174 6.40 -20.85 22.11
N ALA A 175 6.62 -22.15 22.39
CA ALA A 175 5.56 -23.15 22.26
C ALA A 175 4.41 -22.91 23.27
N SER A 176 4.75 -22.52 24.52
CA SER A 176 3.75 -22.24 25.56
C SER A 176 2.94 -20.97 25.30
N LYS A 177 3.49 -20.04 24.51
CA LYS A 177 2.81 -18.77 24.15
C LYS A 177 1.99 -18.84 22.86
N ARG A 178 1.96 -19.99 22.18
CA ARG A 178 1.08 -20.19 21.04
C ARG A 178 -0.35 -20.28 21.51
N ILE A 179 -1.22 -19.61 20.79
CA ILE A 179 -2.67 -19.70 21.01
C ILE A 179 -3.17 -21.06 20.55
N ASP A 180 -4.18 -21.58 21.24
CA ASP A 180 -4.78 -22.86 20.86
C ASP A 180 -5.44 -22.79 19.48
N PRO A 181 -5.41 -23.87 18.69
CA PRO A 181 -6.11 -23.91 17.43
C PRO A 181 -7.61 -23.63 17.61
N PHE A 182 -8.19 -22.88 16.66
CA PHE A 182 -9.60 -22.48 16.65
C PHE A 182 -10.03 -21.49 17.73
N GLU A 183 -9.08 -20.85 18.42
CA GLU A 183 -9.39 -19.75 19.34
C GLU A 183 -9.86 -18.50 18.58
N ALA A 184 -10.80 -17.77 19.17
CA ALA A 184 -11.38 -16.58 18.54
C ALA A 184 -10.48 -15.34 18.69
N VAL A 185 -9.30 -15.33 18.03
CA VAL A 185 -8.27 -14.28 18.17
C VAL A 185 -8.78 -12.87 17.88
N GLY A 186 -9.73 -12.71 16.96
CA GLY A 186 -10.33 -11.41 16.65
C GLY A 186 -11.11 -10.82 17.81
N ILE A 187 -11.84 -11.65 18.56
CA ILE A 187 -12.57 -11.22 19.76
C ILE A 187 -11.59 -10.85 20.87
N ILE A 188 -10.55 -11.66 21.08
CA ILE A 188 -9.50 -11.39 22.07
C ILE A 188 -8.79 -10.06 21.74
N ALA A 189 -8.44 -9.83 20.49
CA ALA A 189 -7.82 -8.58 20.05
C ALA A 189 -8.75 -7.38 20.28
N ALA A 190 -10.03 -7.50 19.91
CA ALA A 190 -11.01 -6.43 20.10
C ALA A 190 -11.20 -6.08 21.58
N GLN A 191 -11.26 -7.08 22.46
CA GLN A 191 -11.36 -6.87 23.93
C GLN A 191 -10.08 -6.25 24.49
N SER A 192 -8.89 -6.75 24.07
CA SER A 192 -7.60 -6.28 24.56
C SER A 192 -7.27 -4.86 24.13
N ILE A 193 -7.82 -4.39 22.99
CA ILE A 193 -7.67 -3.00 22.53
C ILE A 193 -8.80 -2.13 23.13
N GLY A 194 -10.01 -2.67 23.26
CA GLY A 194 -11.18 -1.93 23.72
C GLY A 194 -11.17 -1.63 25.22
N GLU A 195 -10.66 -2.55 26.03
CA GLU A 195 -10.59 -2.36 27.49
C GLU A 195 -9.74 -1.15 27.88
N PRO A 196 -8.47 -0.98 27.40
CA PRO A 196 -7.71 0.24 27.64
C PRO A 196 -8.33 1.49 27.02
N GLY A 197 -9.08 1.36 25.92
CA GLY A 197 -9.81 2.45 25.28
C GLY A 197 -10.80 3.13 26.22
N THR A 198 -11.45 2.38 27.11
CA THR A 198 -12.37 2.93 28.14
C THR A 198 -11.61 3.81 29.15
N GLN A 199 -10.37 3.49 29.45
CA GLN A 199 -9.53 4.28 30.35
C GLN A 199 -9.02 5.58 29.72
N MET A 200 -8.87 5.63 28.39
CA MET A 200 -8.48 6.85 27.67
C MET A 200 -9.49 7.97 27.79
N THR A 201 -10.78 7.68 27.85
CA THR A 201 -11.85 8.70 27.98
C THR A 201 -11.78 9.47 29.30
N MET A 202 -11.15 8.88 30.31
CA MET A 202 -11.03 9.47 31.65
C MET A 202 -9.73 10.25 31.86
N ARG A 203 -8.78 10.17 30.94
CA ARG A 203 -7.46 10.81 31.04
C ARG A 203 -7.23 11.79 29.88
N THR A 204 -7.57 13.05 30.06
CA THR A 204 -7.09 14.13 29.20
C THR A 204 -5.69 14.53 29.67
N PHE A 205 -4.66 13.93 29.07
CA PHE A 205 -3.30 14.38 29.31
C PHE A 205 -3.04 15.66 28.51
N HIS A 206 -2.81 16.76 29.22
CA HIS A 206 -2.22 17.95 28.64
C HIS A 206 -0.72 17.71 28.42
N PHE A 207 -0.35 17.40 27.20
CA PHE A 207 1.07 17.28 26.82
C PHE A 207 1.73 18.67 26.96
N ALA A 208 2.56 18.81 27.96
CA ALA A 208 3.24 20.06 28.34
C ALA A 208 4.40 20.47 27.41
N GLY A 209 4.43 20.02 26.16
CA GLY A 209 5.53 20.30 25.24
C GLY A 209 5.14 20.68 23.81
N VAL A 210 3.93 20.35 23.37
CA VAL A 210 3.49 20.55 21.98
C VAL A 210 2.25 21.45 21.92
N ARG A 211 2.24 22.55 22.70
CA ARG A 211 1.12 23.50 22.70
C ARG A 211 0.88 24.20 21.36
N GLU A 212 1.85 24.16 20.45
CA GLU A 212 1.78 24.88 19.18
C GLU A 212 1.12 24.10 18.04
N MET A 213 1.01 22.77 18.15
CA MET A 213 0.32 21.94 17.16
C MET A 213 -0.84 21.21 17.82
N ASN A 214 -2.06 21.52 17.40
CA ASN A 214 -3.24 20.75 17.79
C ASN A 214 -3.17 19.38 17.10
N VAL A 215 -2.71 18.35 17.80
CA VAL A 215 -2.73 16.98 17.32
C VAL A 215 -3.84 16.24 18.08
N THR A 216 -4.70 15.52 17.36
CA THR A 216 -5.68 14.63 17.99
C THR A 216 -4.95 13.45 18.63
N LEU A 217 -5.04 13.33 19.94
CA LEU A 217 -4.40 12.29 20.73
C LEU A 217 -5.44 11.41 21.46
N GLY A 218 -5.04 10.22 21.84
CA GLY A 218 -5.88 9.31 22.61
C GLY A 218 -7.01 8.66 21.80
N LEU A 219 -8.14 8.43 22.47
CA LEU A 219 -9.26 7.68 21.90
C LEU A 219 -9.80 8.23 20.56
N PRO A 220 -9.97 9.54 20.37
CA PRO A 220 -10.41 10.08 19.07
C PRO A 220 -9.48 9.69 17.92
N ARG A 221 -8.18 9.67 18.15
CA ARG A 221 -7.20 9.26 17.14
C ARG A 221 -7.28 7.76 16.84
N LEU A 222 -7.42 6.93 17.88
CA LEU A 222 -7.58 5.49 17.69
C LEU A 222 -8.85 5.17 16.87
N ILE A 223 -9.95 5.88 17.14
CA ILE A 223 -11.19 5.74 16.36
C ILE A 223 -10.96 6.16 14.90
N GLU A 224 -10.27 7.27 14.64
CA GLU A 224 -9.95 7.71 13.28
C GLU A 224 -9.16 6.65 12.49
N ILE A 225 -8.19 6.00 13.15
CA ILE A 225 -7.37 4.94 12.55
C ILE A 225 -8.25 3.73 12.20
N VAL A 226 -9.03 3.22 13.16
CA VAL A 226 -9.88 2.04 12.99
C VAL A 226 -11.00 2.27 11.97
N ASP A 227 -11.52 3.50 11.89
CA ASP A 227 -12.51 3.91 10.91
C ASP A 227 -11.91 4.23 9.53
N ALA A 228 -10.59 4.14 9.38
CA ALA A 228 -9.86 4.48 8.15
C ALA A 228 -10.35 5.81 7.56
N ARG A 229 -10.37 6.87 8.39
CA ARG A 229 -10.85 8.18 7.99
C ARG A 229 -9.96 8.73 6.86
N ARG A 230 -10.57 9.23 5.80
CA ARG A 230 -9.84 9.67 4.59
C ARG A 230 -8.86 10.80 4.85
N ILE A 231 -9.26 11.76 5.68
CA ILE A 231 -8.42 12.88 6.08
C ILE A 231 -8.48 12.93 7.59
N PRO A 232 -7.36 12.83 8.31
CA PRO A 232 -7.31 12.99 9.76
C PRO A 232 -7.83 14.37 10.18
N SER A 233 -8.33 14.50 11.41
CA SER A 233 -8.78 15.80 11.92
C SER A 233 -7.65 16.82 11.98
N THR A 234 -6.45 16.36 12.28
CA THR A 234 -5.23 17.14 12.31
C THR A 234 -4.13 16.46 11.52
N PRO A 235 -4.12 16.63 10.19
CA PRO A 235 -3.05 16.06 9.37
C PRO A 235 -1.71 16.71 9.76
N SER A 236 -0.69 15.88 9.96
CA SER A 236 0.65 16.29 10.34
C SER A 236 1.69 15.36 9.74
N MET A 237 2.87 15.89 9.47
CA MET A 237 4.01 15.12 9.02
C MET A 237 5.21 15.40 9.92
N THR A 238 6.06 14.41 10.04
CA THR A 238 7.39 14.53 10.60
C THR A 238 8.39 14.35 9.47
N VAL A 239 9.08 15.42 9.12
CA VAL A 239 10.02 15.46 8.01
C VAL A 239 11.43 15.45 8.56
N TYR A 240 12.22 14.49 8.12
CA TYR A 240 13.64 14.36 8.43
C TYR A 240 14.46 14.83 7.25
N LEU A 241 15.56 15.51 7.55
CA LEU A 241 16.53 15.94 6.54
C LEU A 241 17.61 14.87 6.34
N LYS A 242 18.27 14.90 5.20
CA LYS A 242 19.43 14.04 4.95
C LYS A 242 20.57 14.41 5.93
N PRO A 243 21.43 13.46 6.31
CA PRO A 243 22.50 13.68 7.29
C PRO A 243 23.44 14.84 6.97
N GLU A 244 23.55 15.19 5.69
CA GLU A 244 24.38 16.30 5.21
C GLU A 244 23.82 17.67 5.62
N PHE A 245 22.49 17.78 5.80
CA PHE A 245 21.76 19.02 6.05
C PHE A 245 21.18 19.11 7.46
N GLU A 246 21.18 18.02 8.22
CA GLU A 246 20.56 17.94 9.57
C GLU A 246 21.08 18.98 10.58
N ASN A 247 22.33 19.49 10.41
CA ASN A 247 22.98 20.38 11.37
C ASN A 247 23.06 21.85 10.88
N SER A 248 22.56 22.16 9.69
CA SER A 248 22.67 23.49 9.08
C SER A 248 21.38 24.28 9.27
N GLU A 249 21.35 25.23 10.22
CA GLU A 249 20.16 26.05 10.53
C GLU A 249 19.64 26.81 9.30
N ASP A 250 20.53 27.39 8.48
CA ASP A 250 20.15 28.14 7.28
C ASP A 250 19.42 27.27 6.26
N VAL A 251 19.90 26.03 6.04
CA VAL A 251 19.26 25.09 5.11
C VAL A 251 17.90 24.66 5.66
N VAL A 252 17.84 24.35 6.95
CA VAL A 252 16.58 23.99 7.64
C VAL A 252 15.53 25.08 7.47
N MET A 253 15.89 26.34 7.70
CA MET A 253 14.97 27.48 7.56
C MET A 253 14.53 27.70 6.10
N ASN A 254 15.40 27.42 5.13
CA ASN A 254 15.01 27.48 3.73
C ASN A 254 14.01 26.38 3.38
N VAL A 255 14.25 25.14 3.83
CA VAL A 255 13.31 24.02 3.63
C VAL A 255 11.97 24.29 4.31
N VAL A 256 11.95 24.88 5.53
CA VAL A 256 10.70 25.31 6.19
C VAL A 256 9.89 26.27 5.30
N LYS A 257 10.55 27.27 4.71
CA LYS A 257 9.90 28.24 3.82
C LYS A 257 9.46 27.64 2.48
N GLU A 258 10.14 26.58 2.03
CA GLU A 258 9.77 25.83 0.84
C GLU A 258 8.58 24.90 1.10
N LEU A 259 8.46 24.33 2.31
CA LEU A 259 7.35 23.49 2.72
C LEU A 259 6.06 24.30 2.96
N GLU A 260 6.15 25.50 3.52
CA GLU A 260 4.96 26.29 3.86
C GLU A 260 4.21 26.75 2.61
N ASN A 261 2.95 26.35 2.51
CA ASN A 261 2.06 26.81 1.45
C ASN A 261 1.74 28.30 1.64
N THR A 262 2.21 29.10 0.72
CA THR A 262 1.91 30.54 0.68
C THR A 262 0.84 30.80 -0.35
N THR A 263 -0.33 31.27 0.10
CA THR A 263 -1.47 31.63 -0.76
C THR A 263 -1.47 33.12 -1.05
N VAL A 264 -2.23 33.53 -2.09
CA VAL A 264 -2.34 34.94 -2.47
C VAL A 264 -2.82 35.83 -1.30
N ILE A 265 -3.76 35.30 -0.48
CA ILE A 265 -4.29 36.04 0.68
C ILE A 265 -3.24 36.28 1.80
N ASP A 266 -2.20 35.42 1.85
CA ASP A 266 -1.15 35.55 2.86
C ASP A 266 -0.15 36.68 2.55
N VAL A 267 -0.02 37.04 1.27
CA VAL A 267 0.99 38.01 0.76
C VAL A 267 0.38 39.26 0.14
N ALA A 268 -0.93 39.21 -0.17
CA ALA A 268 -1.59 40.34 -0.85
C ALA A 268 -3.04 40.52 -0.41
N ASP A 269 -3.50 41.75 -0.40
CA ASP A 269 -4.88 42.07 -0.16
C ASP A 269 -5.67 42.10 -1.49
N ILE A 270 -6.84 41.43 -1.52
CA ILE A 270 -7.69 41.35 -2.70
C ILE A 270 -8.86 42.33 -2.55
N ILE A 271 -8.85 43.40 -3.37
CA ILE A 271 -9.91 44.41 -3.39
C ILE A 271 -10.79 44.16 -4.62
N THR A 272 -12.09 44.06 -4.39
CA THR A 272 -13.06 43.83 -5.47
C THR A 272 -13.75 45.14 -5.85
N ASP A 273 -13.56 45.59 -7.09
CA ASP A 273 -14.31 46.70 -7.66
C ASP A 273 -15.46 46.17 -8.53
N ILE A 274 -16.67 46.28 -7.98
CA ILE A 274 -17.86 45.79 -8.60
C ILE A 274 -18.24 46.64 -9.79
N THR A 275 -17.89 47.94 -9.74
CA THR A 275 -18.28 48.91 -10.79
C THR A 275 -17.52 48.68 -12.08
N GLN A 276 -16.23 48.40 -11.96
CA GLN A 276 -15.36 48.14 -13.10
C GLN A 276 -15.20 46.64 -13.42
N MET A 277 -15.85 45.74 -12.66
CA MET A 277 -15.70 44.27 -12.77
C MET A 277 -14.21 43.83 -12.67
N LEU A 278 -13.46 44.44 -11.79
CA LEU A 278 -12.03 44.18 -11.59
C LEU A 278 -11.75 43.66 -10.18
N LEU A 279 -10.74 42.82 -10.08
CA LEU A 279 -10.13 42.38 -8.84
C LEU A 279 -8.73 42.98 -8.78
N THR A 280 -8.48 43.85 -7.82
CA THR A 280 -7.16 44.46 -7.64
C THR A 280 -6.43 43.71 -6.51
N ILE A 281 -5.30 43.14 -6.82
CA ILE A 281 -4.42 42.47 -5.89
C ILE A 281 -3.33 43.44 -5.50
N LYS A 282 -3.27 43.81 -4.21
CA LYS A 282 -2.24 44.69 -3.65
C LYS A 282 -1.22 43.85 -2.89
N PRO A 283 -0.02 43.60 -3.42
CA PRO A 283 1.01 42.86 -2.73
C PRO A 283 1.59 43.65 -1.57
N ASP A 284 1.71 43.03 -0.40
CA ASP A 284 2.38 43.55 0.78
C ASP A 284 3.86 43.13 0.74
N GLN A 285 4.75 44.11 0.51
CA GLN A 285 6.18 43.81 0.37
C GLN A 285 6.83 43.29 1.65
N ALA A 286 6.32 43.63 2.82
CA ALA A 286 6.84 43.13 4.08
C ALA A 286 6.54 41.62 4.19
N LYS A 287 5.31 41.22 3.94
CA LYS A 287 4.88 39.82 3.96
C LYS A 287 5.55 38.99 2.83
N MET A 288 5.74 39.58 1.64
CA MET A 288 6.42 38.92 0.53
C MET A 288 7.89 38.64 0.86
N SER A 289 8.61 39.59 1.46
CA SER A 289 10.01 39.41 1.85
C SER A 289 10.17 38.40 2.98
N GLU A 290 9.26 38.36 3.94
CA GLU A 290 9.24 37.35 5.01
C GLU A 290 9.10 35.91 4.50
N ARG A 291 8.26 35.73 3.47
CA ARG A 291 8.00 34.42 2.87
C ARG A 291 8.84 34.11 1.63
N LEU A 292 9.82 34.94 1.29
CA LEU A 292 10.69 34.80 0.11
C LEU A 292 9.90 34.59 -1.20
N VAL A 293 8.83 35.38 -1.38
CA VAL A 293 8.01 35.36 -2.60
C VAL A 293 8.33 36.64 -3.41
N ASN A 294 8.62 36.44 -4.70
CA ASN A 294 8.84 37.54 -5.63
C ASN A 294 7.56 37.91 -6.38
N GLN A 295 7.51 39.13 -6.92
CA GLN A 295 6.37 39.53 -7.74
C GLN A 295 6.22 38.68 -9.02
N SER A 296 7.33 38.15 -9.56
CA SER A 296 7.33 37.20 -10.67
C SER A 296 6.57 35.95 -10.34
N ASP A 297 6.75 35.38 -9.13
CA ASP A 297 6.10 34.13 -8.70
C ASP A 297 4.58 34.31 -8.59
N LEU A 298 4.14 35.49 -8.15
CA LEU A 298 2.73 35.88 -8.11
C LEU A 298 2.13 35.97 -9.53
N LEU A 299 2.85 36.59 -10.46
CA LEU A 299 2.40 36.67 -11.86
C LEU A 299 2.33 35.32 -12.54
N ASP A 300 3.32 34.46 -12.30
CA ASP A 300 3.36 33.09 -12.82
C ASP A 300 2.22 32.24 -12.26
N ALA A 301 1.91 32.38 -10.99
CA ALA A 301 0.77 31.71 -10.37
C ALA A 301 -0.57 32.19 -10.98
N LEU A 302 -0.73 33.50 -11.20
CA LEU A 302 -1.91 34.07 -11.83
C LEU A 302 -2.03 33.65 -13.30
N ALA A 303 -0.93 33.53 -14.04
CA ALA A 303 -0.92 33.10 -15.43
C ALA A 303 -1.40 31.63 -15.61
N LYS A 304 -1.24 30.79 -14.61
CA LYS A 304 -1.74 29.41 -14.61
C LYS A 304 -3.27 29.31 -14.49
N MET A 305 -3.94 30.36 -14.04
CA MET A 305 -5.39 30.36 -13.88
C MET A 305 -6.10 30.53 -15.25
N LYS A 306 -7.07 29.68 -15.52
CA LYS A 306 -7.89 29.76 -16.75
C LYS A 306 -9.07 30.70 -16.57
N GLY A 307 -9.34 31.52 -17.59
CA GLY A 307 -10.55 32.36 -17.65
C GLY A 307 -10.41 33.73 -17.00
N ILE A 308 -9.18 34.18 -16.78
CA ILE A 308 -8.84 35.52 -16.32
C ILE A 308 -7.92 36.22 -17.34
N THR A 309 -7.96 37.55 -17.32
CA THR A 309 -7.00 38.41 -18.02
C THR A 309 -6.28 39.25 -16.96
N VAL A 310 -4.96 39.06 -16.87
CA VAL A 310 -4.12 39.80 -15.94
C VAL A 310 -3.70 41.10 -16.62
N ILE A 311 -3.95 42.22 -16.00
CA ILE A 311 -3.55 43.56 -16.44
C ILE A 311 -2.54 44.01 -15.39
N SER A 312 -1.27 43.99 -15.74
CA SER A 312 -0.19 44.57 -14.89
C SER A 312 0.32 45.82 -15.58
N ASP A 313 0.15 46.98 -14.98
CA ASP A 313 0.81 48.18 -15.41
C ASP A 313 2.27 48.16 -14.93
N ALA A 314 3.20 48.41 -15.84
CA ALA A 314 4.64 48.36 -15.56
C ALA A 314 5.09 49.31 -14.43
N ASP A 315 4.33 50.37 -14.14
CA ASP A 315 4.62 51.37 -13.12
C ASP A 315 3.84 51.18 -11.81
N SER A 316 2.80 50.35 -11.79
CA SER A 316 2.01 50.09 -10.60
C SER A 316 2.36 48.74 -9.96
N LYS A 317 2.54 48.75 -8.63
CA LYS A 317 2.77 47.51 -7.86
C LYS A 317 1.48 46.65 -7.76
N ASP A 318 0.33 47.25 -8.11
CA ASP A 318 -0.97 46.62 -8.01
C ASP A 318 -1.25 45.79 -9.28
N ILE A 319 -1.76 44.59 -9.13
CA ILE A 319 -2.09 43.68 -10.24
C ILE A 319 -3.62 43.66 -10.37
N ALA A 320 -4.14 44.07 -11.54
CA ALA A 320 -5.56 44.03 -11.83
C ALA A 320 -5.88 42.73 -12.60
N VAL A 321 -6.92 42.03 -12.17
CA VAL A 321 -7.41 40.80 -12.78
C VAL A 321 -8.84 41.01 -13.26
N LYS A 322 -9.09 40.80 -14.56
CA LYS A 322 -10.42 40.90 -15.14
C LYS A 322 -10.91 39.52 -15.58
N PRO A 323 -12.17 39.14 -15.25
CA PRO A 323 -12.78 37.93 -15.79
C PRO A 323 -13.00 38.05 -17.30
N GLN A 324 -12.76 36.98 -18.07
CA GLN A 324 -13.04 36.94 -19.51
C GLN A 324 -14.53 37.07 -19.82
N GLN A 325 -15.40 36.63 -18.91
CA GLN A 325 -16.83 36.80 -18.98
C GLN A 325 -17.28 37.80 -17.91
N GLU A 326 -17.89 38.90 -18.32
CA GLU A 326 -18.41 39.93 -17.42
C GLU A 326 -19.68 39.42 -16.71
N SER A 327 -19.53 38.77 -15.58
CA SER A 327 -20.60 38.27 -14.73
C SER A 327 -20.20 38.39 -13.25
N PHE A 328 -21.08 38.94 -12.41
CA PHE A 328 -20.88 39.04 -10.97
C PHE A 328 -20.61 37.68 -10.34
N LYS A 329 -21.35 36.65 -10.77
CA LYS A 329 -21.13 35.28 -10.28
C LYS A 329 -19.72 34.80 -10.58
N ARG A 330 -19.21 35.09 -11.79
CA ARG A 330 -17.85 34.70 -12.18
C ARG A 330 -16.78 35.48 -11.44
N LEU A 331 -17.02 36.76 -11.20
CA LEU A 331 -16.12 37.61 -10.40
C LEU A 331 -15.90 37.06 -8.99
N TYR A 332 -17.01 36.72 -8.30
CA TYR A 332 -16.92 36.11 -6.98
C TYR A 332 -16.25 34.72 -6.99
N GLN A 333 -16.53 33.91 -8.00
CA GLN A 333 -15.85 32.60 -8.14
C GLN A 333 -14.34 32.77 -8.31
N ILE A 334 -13.91 33.75 -9.12
CA ILE A 334 -12.49 34.05 -9.31
C ILE A 334 -11.87 34.59 -8.02
N GLN A 335 -12.57 35.45 -7.29
CA GLN A 335 -12.11 35.97 -6.00
C GLN A 335 -11.84 34.82 -5.00
N GLU A 336 -12.77 33.88 -4.87
CA GLU A 336 -12.58 32.71 -4.00
C GLU A 336 -11.46 31.80 -4.48
N GLN A 337 -11.31 31.61 -5.78
CA GLN A 337 -10.20 30.84 -6.36
C GLN A 337 -8.85 31.53 -6.10
N LEU A 338 -8.78 32.87 -6.22
CA LEU A 338 -7.58 33.64 -5.94
C LEU A 338 -7.14 33.55 -4.46
N LYS A 339 -8.11 33.54 -3.54
CA LYS A 339 -7.80 33.38 -2.10
C LYS A 339 -7.04 32.08 -1.78
N ILE A 340 -7.36 31.01 -2.50
CA ILE A 340 -6.82 29.66 -2.27
C ILE A 340 -5.63 29.35 -3.20
N LEU A 341 -5.35 30.25 -4.16
CA LEU A 341 -4.27 30.03 -5.12
C LEU A 341 -2.91 30.00 -4.43
N THR A 342 -2.22 28.89 -4.57
CA THR A 342 -0.84 28.71 -4.07
C THR A 342 0.14 29.43 -4.99
N ILE A 343 0.99 30.27 -4.41
CA ILE A 343 2.08 30.96 -5.10
C ILE A 343 3.36 30.14 -4.99
N LYS A 344 3.70 29.73 -3.77
CA LYS A 344 4.91 28.99 -3.44
C LYS A 344 4.61 28.00 -2.33
N GLY A 345 5.41 26.96 -2.21
CA GLY A 345 5.29 25.96 -1.17
C GLY A 345 4.46 24.73 -1.59
N VAL A 346 4.38 23.77 -0.69
CA VAL A 346 3.68 22.50 -0.91
C VAL A 346 2.20 22.68 -0.56
N PRO A 347 1.27 22.45 -1.52
CA PRO A 347 -0.16 22.59 -1.26
C PRO A 347 -0.58 21.59 -0.17
N GLY A 348 -1.36 22.07 0.80
CA GLY A 348 -1.83 21.27 1.93
C GLY A 348 -1.05 21.51 3.23
N ILE A 349 0.17 21.99 3.19
CA ILE A 349 0.98 22.30 4.39
C ILE A 349 0.77 23.76 4.77
N LYS A 350 0.08 24.00 5.87
CA LYS A 350 -0.23 25.37 6.34
C LYS A 350 0.95 26.02 7.07
N ARG A 351 1.68 25.22 7.84
CA ARG A 351 2.79 25.70 8.67
C ARG A 351 3.81 24.59 8.88
N ALA A 352 5.08 24.93 8.92
CA ALA A 352 6.18 24.02 9.27
C ALA A 352 6.97 24.60 10.46
N ILE A 353 7.31 23.77 11.43
CA ILE A 353 8.04 24.17 12.64
C ILE A 353 9.28 23.29 12.75
N ALA A 354 10.45 23.93 12.78
CA ALA A 354 11.71 23.24 13.01
C ALA A 354 11.99 23.14 14.51
N ARG A 355 12.40 21.94 14.95
CA ARG A 355 12.84 21.69 16.33
C ARG A 355 14.09 20.85 16.34
N VAL A 356 14.94 21.09 17.32
CA VAL A 356 16.12 20.24 17.57
C VAL A 356 15.71 19.09 18.47
N ASP A 357 15.95 17.87 18.03
CA ASP A 357 15.79 16.69 18.86
C ASP A 357 16.91 16.68 19.94
N GLN A 358 16.52 16.55 21.20
CA GLN A 358 17.44 16.54 22.32
C GLN A 358 18.34 15.30 22.36
N ALA A 359 17.89 14.18 21.77
CA ALA A 359 18.61 12.93 21.77
C ALA A 359 19.69 12.88 20.68
N THR A 360 19.32 13.27 19.46
CA THR A 360 20.19 13.19 18.28
C THR A 360 20.88 14.51 17.96
N LYS A 361 20.43 15.63 18.53
CA LYS A 361 20.84 17.01 18.22
C LYS A 361 20.63 17.41 16.75
N SER A 362 19.83 16.64 16.01
CA SER A 362 19.46 16.92 14.64
C SER A 362 18.16 17.73 14.57
N TRP A 363 18.01 18.53 13.51
CA TRP A 363 16.78 19.27 13.26
C TRP A 363 15.71 18.33 12.69
N ILE A 364 14.50 18.41 13.25
CA ILE A 364 13.31 17.70 12.78
C ILE A 364 12.25 18.74 12.46
N LEU A 365 11.60 18.59 11.30
CA LEU A 365 10.53 19.48 10.87
C LEU A 365 9.16 18.83 11.13
N TYR A 366 8.30 19.55 11.82
CA TYR A 366 6.92 19.17 12.05
C TYR A 366 6.01 20.06 11.22
N THR A 367 5.11 19.47 10.40
CA THR A 367 4.20 20.22 9.55
C THR A 367 2.77 20.14 10.06
N GLN A 368 2.03 21.22 9.88
CA GLN A 368 0.58 21.25 10.03
C GLN A 368 -0.04 21.11 8.64
N GLY A 369 -0.52 19.95 8.32
CA GLY A 369 -0.94 19.54 7.00
C GLY A 369 -0.08 18.39 6.49
N SER A 370 -0.55 17.70 5.45
CA SER A 370 0.14 16.57 4.85
C SER A 370 0.09 16.66 3.32
N ASN A 371 1.22 16.39 2.68
CA ASN A 371 1.38 16.11 1.26
C ASN A 371 2.69 15.36 1.06
N LEU A 372 2.62 14.06 1.35
CA LEU A 372 3.82 13.20 1.36
C LEU A 372 4.48 13.15 -0.01
N LYS A 373 3.67 13.11 -1.08
CA LYS A 373 4.20 12.98 -2.45
C LYS A 373 5.15 14.12 -2.82
N GLU A 374 4.71 15.37 -2.64
CA GLU A 374 5.50 16.53 -3.03
C GLU A 374 6.67 16.77 -2.06
N VAL A 375 6.48 16.44 -0.77
CA VAL A 375 7.57 16.57 0.22
C VAL A 375 8.70 15.59 -0.06
N LEU A 376 8.42 14.38 -0.54
CA LEU A 376 9.44 13.39 -0.89
C LEU A 376 10.20 13.74 -2.19
N GLU A 377 9.70 14.67 -3.00
CA GLU A 377 10.38 15.18 -4.20
C GLU A 377 11.44 16.25 -3.88
N ILE A 378 11.47 16.77 -2.63
CA ILE A 378 12.45 17.76 -2.19
C ILE A 378 13.80 17.08 -1.94
N ASP A 379 14.86 17.60 -2.56
CA ASP A 379 16.19 16.98 -2.55
C ASP A 379 16.83 16.87 -1.16
N GLU A 380 16.56 17.80 -0.25
CA GLU A 380 17.12 17.86 1.10
C GLU A 380 16.43 16.89 2.09
N VAL A 381 15.25 16.38 1.73
CA VAL A 381 14.44 15.52 2.59
C VAL A 381 14.92 14.07 2.54
N ASP A 382 14.95 13.41 3.70
CA ASP A 382 15.19 11.97 3.80
C ASP A 382 13.87 11.19 3.62
N ALA A 383 13.70 10.63 2.44
CA ALA A 383 12.51 9.85 2.08
C ALA A 383 12.32 8.59 2.94
N ASN A 384 13.39 8.04 3.52
CA ASN A 384 13.31 6.79 4.29
C ASN A 384 12.79 7.01 5.72
N ARG A 385 13.02 8.19 6.29
CA ARG A 385 12.65 8.51 7.68
C ARG A 385 11.41 9.38 7.79
N THR A 386 11.05 10.10 6.72
CA THR A 386 9.90 11.01 6.70
C THR A 386 8.59 10.22 6.69
N PHE A 387 7.65 10.59 7.56
CA PHE A 387 6.34 9.96 7.62
C PHE A 387 5.22 10.96 7.91
N THR A 388 3.99 10.57 7.60
CA THR A 388 2.77 11.33 7.86
C THR A 388 1.81 10.52 8.73
N ASN A 389 0.91 11.20 9.41
CA ASN A 389 -0.18 10.55 10.15
C ASN A 389 -1.39 10.21 9.25
N ASP A 390 -1.37 10.57 7.96
CA ASP A 390 -2.43 10.20 7.00
C ASP A 390 -2.14 8.82 6.38
N ILE A 391 -2.83 7.81 6.88
CA ILE A 391 -2.69 6.41 6.45
C ILE A 391 -3.09 6.22 4.98
N ILE A 392 -4.11 6.95 4.52
CA ILE A 392 -4.58 6.82 3.13
C ILE A 392 -3.56 7.38 2.16
N GLU A 393 -2.93 8.50 2.51
CA GLU A 393 -1.87 9.09 1.72
C GLU A 393 -0.65 8.17 1.64
N ILE A 394 -0.24 7.55 2.76
CA ILE A 394 0.81 6.52 2.78
C ILE A 394 0.47 5.36 1.84
N ALA A 395 -0.80 4.88 1.87
CA ALA A 395 -1.23 3.81 0.99
C ALA A 395 -1.13 4.17 -0.50
N GLN A 396 -1.38 5.43 -0.85
CA GLN A 396 -1.33 5.91 -2.24
C GLN A 396 0.10 6.13 -2.75
N VAL A 397 1.00 6.63 -1.89
CA VAL A 397 2.37 7.01 -2.28
C VAL A 397 3.34 5.84 -2.11
N LEU A 398 3.32 5.18 -0.95
CA LEU A 398 4.28 4.13 -0.57
C LEU A 398 3.72 2.71 -0.70
N GLY A 399 2.41 2.58 -0.89
CA GLY A 399 1.74 1.30 -1.04
C GLY A 399 1.12 0.74 0.25
N ILE A 400 0.43 -0.41 0.09
CA ILE A 400 -0.42 -0.96 1.16
C ILE A 400 0.36 -1.52 2.34
N GLU A 401 1.56 -2.07 2.12
CA GLU A 401 2.40 -2.61 3.19
C GLU A 401 2.94 -1.49 4.09
N ALA A 402 3.30 -0.34 3.52
CA ALA A 402 3.67 0.83 4.28
C ALA A 402 2.49 1.36 5.11
N ALA A 403 1.29 1.39 4.52
CA ALA A 403 0.07 1.78 5.24
C ALA A 403 -0.29 0.80 6.37
N ARG A 404 -0.10 -0.50 6.17
CA ARG A 404 -0.26 -1.52 7.22
C ARG A 404 0.65 -1.22 8.41
N ASN A 405 1.93 -0.96 8.14
CA ASN A 405 2.89 -0.61 9.19
C ASN A 405 2.53 0.71 9.86
N ALA A 406 2.08 1.72 9.11
CA ALA A 406 1.63 2.99 9.65
C ALA A 406 0.41 2.84 10.57
N ILE A 407 -0.58 2.00 10.22
CA ILE A 407 -1.72 1.68 11.10
C ILE A 407 -1.23 1.10 12.42
N TYR A 408 -0.30 0.15 12.35
CA TYR A 408 0.26 -0.50 13.53
C TYR A 408 1.04 0.50 14.41
N GLU A 409 1.96 1.26 13.83
CA GLU A 409 2.81 2.21 14.55
C GLU A 409 2.01 3.36 15.16
N GLU A 410 1.08 3.95 14.43
CA GLU A 410 0.20 5.02 14.93
C GLU A 410 -0.72 4.53 16.06
N SER A 411 -1.24 3.30 15.95
CA SER A 411 -2.05 2.70 17.01
C SER A 411 -1.21 2.43 18.25
N LEU A 412 -0.04 1.86 18.10
CA LEU A 412 0.91 1.61 19.19
C LEU A 412 1.33 2.92 19.88
N ARG A 413 1.68 3.93 19.09
CA ARG A 413 2.05 5.26 19.57
C ARG A 413 0.92 5.91 20.37
N THR A 414 -0.31 5.88 19.83
CA THR A 414 -1.48 6.45 20.49
C THR A 414 -1.75 5.80 21.86
N LEU A 415 -1.55 4.48 21.97
CA LEU A 415 -1.71 3.75 23.24
C LEU A 415 -0.56 4.04 24.21
N SER A 416 0.68 3.99 23.74
CA SER A 416 1.87 4.21 24.58
C SER A 416 1.96 5.65 25.11
N GLU A 417 1.54 6.66 24.35
CA GLU A 417 1.45 8.05 24.80
C GLU A 417 0.45 8.24 25.95
N GLN A 418 -0.55 7.35 26.04
CA GLN A 418 -1.50 7.33 27.16
C GLN A 418 -1.01 6.46 28.33
N GLY A 419 0.18 5.86 28.23
CA GLY A 419 0.73 4.96 29.23
C GLY A 419 -0.01 3.63 29.33
N LEU A 420 -0.64 3.19 28.24
CA LEU A 420 -1.36 1.93 28.14
C LEU A 420 -0.52 0.91 27.36
N GLU A 421 -0.31 -0.24 27.98
CA GLU A 421 0.43 -1.35 27.37
C GLU A 421 -0.56 -2.37 26.80
N VAL A 422 -0.53 -2.55 25.49
CA VAL A 422 -1.29 -3.57 24.77
C VAL A 422 -0.32 -4.44 23.97
N ASP A 423 -0.55 -5.75 23.96
CA ASP A 423 0.31 -6.66 23.18
C ASP A 423 0.24 -6.30 21.69
N GLN A 424 1.42 -6.10 21.12
CA GLN A 424 1.60 -5.66 19.74
C GLN A 424 0.90 -6.57 18.72
N ARG A 425 0.76 -7.87 19.02
CA ARG A 425 0.12 -8.85 18.13
C ARG A 425 -1.37 -8.53 17.88
N HIS A 426 -2.07 -7.95 18.86
CA HIS A 426 -3.47 -7.54 18.67
C HIS A 426 -3.58 -6.38 17.69
N LEU A 427 -2.67 -5.40 17.78
CA LEU A 427 -2.62 -4.26 16.86
C LEU A 427 -2.21 -4.71 15.45
N MET A 428 -1.24 -5.63 15.34
CA MET A 428 -0.84 -6.22 14.06
C MET A 428 -2.01 -6.94 13.39
N LEU A 429 -2.79 -7.72 14.15
CA LEU A 429 -3.97 -8.42 13.61
C LEU A 429 -4.99 -7.44 13.02
N VAL A 430 -5.25 -6.33 13.72
CA VAL A 430 -6.16 -5.29 13.20
C VAL A 430 -5.60 -4.63 11.95
N ALA A 431 -4.31 -4.26 11.94
CA ALA A 431 -3.65 -3.68 10.77
C ALA A 431 -3.68 -4.63 9.56
N ASP A 432 -3.42 -5.92 9.76
CA ASP A 432 -3.49 -6.96 8.73
C ASP A 432 -4.89 -7.06 8.14
N MET A 433 -5.91 -7.11 8.98
CA MET A 433 -7.30 -7.18 8.54
C MET A 433 -7.75 -5.93 7.79
N MET A 434 -7.28 -4.76 8.17
CA MET A 434 -7.59 -3.50 7.49
C MET A 434 -6.93 -3.38 6.11
N SER A 435 -5.77 -4.01 5.90
CA SER A 435 -4.96 -3.91 4.69
C SER A 435 -5.07 -5.13 3.76
N PHE A 436 -5.59 -6.27 4.22
CA PHE A 436 -5.65 -7.55 3.52
C PHE A 436 -6.20 -7.49 2.09
N GLY A 437 -7.15 -6.59 1.83
CA GLY A 437 -7.77 -6.46 0.51
C GLY A 437 -7.01 -5.58 -0.50
N GLY A 438 -5.75 -5.22 -0.25
CA GLY A 438 -4.96 -4.31 -1.10
C GLY A 438 -5.37 -2.84 -1.04
N SER A 439 -6.30 -2.51 -0.16
CA SER A 439 -6.73 -1.13 0.12
C SER A 439 -7.08 -1.00 1.59
N VAL A 440 -6.77 0.15 2.19
CA VAL A 440 -7.09 0.41 3.59
C VAL A 440 -8.61 0.46 3.77
N ARG A 441 -9.12 -0.32 4.73
CA ARG A 441 -10.56 -0.43 5.01
C ARG A 441 -10.81 -0.27 6.50
N ALA A 442 -11.91 0.42 6.80
CA ALA A 442 -12.41 0.52 8.16
C ALA A 442 -12.83 -0.85 8.71
N VAL A 443 -12.74 -1.03 10.01
CA VAL A 443 -13.29 -2.22 10.68
C VAL A 443 -14.83 -2.17 10.74
N GLY A 444 -15.41 -0.98 10.65
CA GLY A 444 -16.84 -0.73 10.77
C GLY A 444 -17.72 -1.24 9.63
N ARG A 445 -18.98 -0.77 9.61
CA ARG A 445 -20.08 -1.21 8.71
C ARG A 445 -19.76 -1.23 7.23
N GLN A 446 -19.10 -0.18 6.75
CA GLN A 446 -18.78 0.00 5.33
C GLN A 446 -17.46 -0.67 4.92
N GLY A 447 -16.69 -1.15 5.90
CA GLY A 447 -15.40 -1.76 5.69
C GLY A 447 -15.46 -3.30 5.72
N ILE A 448 -14.67 -3.89 6.61
CA ILE A 448 -14.48 -5.33 6.71
C ILE A 448 -15.77 -6.05 7.07
N SER A 449 -16.50 -5.54 8.07
CA SER A 449 -17.74 -6.18 8.57
C SER A 449 -18.84 -6.26 7.51
N GLY A 450 -18.98 -5.24 6.67
CA GLY A 450 -19.97 -5.20 5.59
C GLY A 450 -19.61 -6.02 4.36
N ARG A 451 -18.41 -6.60 4.31
CA ARG A 451 -17.91 -7.39 3.15
C ARG A 451 -17.58 -8.84 3.50
N LYS A 452 -17.99 -9.31 4.66
CA LYS A 452 -17.88 -10.74 5.00
C LYS A 452 -18.58 -11.60 3.94
N SER A 453 -18.06 -12.78 3.70
CA SER A 453 -18.66 -13.74 2.75
C SER A 453 -20.05 -14.19 3.19
N SER A 454 -20.26 -14.38 4.50
CA SER A 454 -21.55 -14.76 5.06
C SER A 454 -22.58 -13.63 4.99
N VAL A 455 -23.72 -13.91 4.36
CA VAL A 455 -24.86 -13.00 4.27
C VAL A 455 -25.51 -12.80 5.65
N LEU A 456 -25.65 -13.88 6.43
CA LEU A 456 -26.26 -13.85 7.74
C LEU A 456 -25.41 -13.05 8.73
N ALA A 457 -24.08 -13.21 8.70
CA ALA A 457 -23.18 -12.43 9.54
C ALA A 457 -23.22 -10.93 9.20
N ARG A 458 -23.29 -10.56 7.90
CA ARG A 458 -23.45 -9.15 7.48
C ARG A 458 -24.79 -8.59 7.93
N ALA A 459 -25.87 -9.37 7.75
CA ALA A 459 -27.21 -8.95 8.10
C ALA A 459 -27.41 -8.82 9.62
N ALA A 460 -26.77 -9.68 10.42
CA ALA A 460 -26.82 -9.61 11.87
C ALA A 460 -26.09 -8.39 12.45
N PHE A 461 -25.06 -7.92 11.78
CA PHE A 461 -24.26 -6.80 12.27
C PHE A 461 -25.02 -5.47 12.13
N GLU A 462 -25.50 -5.11 10.92
CA GLU A 462 -26.30 -3.90 10.67
C GLU A 462 -26.95 -3.93 9.27
N ILE A 463 -27.99 -3.08 9.08
CA ILE A 463 -28.68 -2.87 7.80
C ILE A 463 -29.23 -4.19 7.23
N THR A 464 -29.84 -4.98 8.08
CA THR A 464 -30.33 -6.34 7.84
C THR A 464 -31.13 -6.50 6.55
N THR A 465 -32.15 -5.64 6.35
CA THR A 465 -33.05 -5.69 5.20
C THR A 465 -32.33 -5.50 3.87
N LYS A 466 -31.39 -4.57 3.81
CA LYS A 466 -30.61 -4.29 2.58
C LYS A 466 -29.70 -5.46 2.21
N HIS A 467 -29.05 -6.07 3.19
CA HIS A 467 -28.17 -7.22 2.94
C HIS A 467 -28.96 -8.46 2.51
N LEU A 468 -30.09 -8.74 3.15
CA LEU A 468 -30.95 -9.86 2.79
C LEU A 468 -31.60 -9.65 1.41
N LEU A 469 -32.08 -8.43 1.11
CA LEU A 469 -32.63 -8.13 -0.21
C LEU A 469 -31.58 -8.30 -1.31
N ARG A 470 -30.39 -7.76 -1.11
CA ARG A 470 -29.29 -7.91 -2.06
C ARG A 470 -28.91 -9.39 -2.27
N ALA A 471 -28.80 -10.15 -1.20
CA ALA A 471 -28.48 -11.57 -1.27
C ALA A 471 -29.55 -12.36 -2.02
N GLY A 472 -30.84 -12.05 -1.79
CA GLY A 472 -31.94 -12.66 -2.54
C GLY A 472 -31.93 -12.30 -4.02
N LEU A 473 -31.58 -11.05 -4.38
CA LEU A 473 -31.46 -10.61 -5.78
C LEU A 473 -30.27 -11.26 -6.50
N LEU A 474 -29.15 -11.46 -5.81
CA LEU A 474 -27.92 -12.01 -6.40
C LEU A 474 -27.85 -13.54 -6.30
N GLY A 475 -28.74 -14.19 -5.52
CA GLY A 475 -28.67 -15.61 -5.27
C GLY A 475 -27.42 -16.02 -4.47
N GLU A 476 -26.99 -15.17 -3.49
CA GLU A 476 -25.81 -15.46 -2.68
C GLU A 476 -26.02 -16.68 -1.79
N VAL A 477 -25.03 -17.57 -1.69
CA VAL A 477 -25.04 -18.75 -0.84
C VAL A 477 -24.18 -18.50 0.40
N ASP A 478 -24.71 -18.80 1.58
CA ASP A 478 -23.97 -18.68 2.84
C ASP A 478 -23.34 -20.03 3.21
N PRO A 479 -22.00 -20.11 3.35
CA PRO A 479 -21.32 -21.37 3.67
C PRO A 479 -21.44 -21.77 5.15
N LEU A 480 -22.04 -20.95 6.04
CA LEU A 480 -22.22 -21.20 7.47
C LEU A 480 -20.91 -21.57 8.21
N THR A 481 -19.82 -20.88 7.90
CA THR A 481 -18.50 -21.20 8.46
C THR A 481 -18.19 -20.45 9.77
N GLY A 482 -18.88 -19.36 10.04
CA GLY A 482 -18.62 -18.51 11.20
C GLY A 482 -19.54 -18.80 12.40
N VAL A 483 -19.40 -17.98 13.43
CA VAL A 483 -20.16 -18.15 14.70
C VAL A 483 -21.58 -17.62 14.59
N ALA A 484 -21.75 -16.39 14.10
CA ALA A 484 -23.05 -15.70 14.08
C ALA A 484 -24.08 -16.42 13.23
N GLU A 485 -23.73 -16.85 12.04
CA GLU A 485 -24.58 -17.58 11.11
C GLU A 485 -25.03 -18.93 11.67
N ASN A 486 -24.13 -19.67 12.32
CA ASN A 486 -24.48 -20.96 12.92
C ASN A 486 -25.41 -20.80 14.12
N ILE A 487 -25.23 -19.75 14.93
CA ILE A 487 -26.16 -19.42 16.03
C ILE A 487 -27.55 -19.08 15.48
N ILE A 488 -27.63 -18.25 14.43
CA ILE A 488 -28.91 -17.84 13.81
C ILE A 488 -29.68 -19.06 13.29
N VAL A 489 -28.96 -20.00 12.65
CA VAL A 489 -29.57 -21.20 12.07
C VAL A 489 -29.79 -22.31 13.09
N GLY A 490 -29.22 -22.21 14.30
CA GLY A 490 -29.31 -23.21 15.35
C GLY A 490 -28.41 -24.42 15.16
N GLN A 491 -27.31 -24.24 14.46
CA GLN A 491 -26.29 -25.29 14.25
C GLN A 491 -25.14 -25.19 15.26
N PRO A 492 -24.43 -26.29 15.55
CA PRO A 492 -23.26 -26.24 16.42
C PRO A 492 -22.16 -25.39 15.78
N ILE A 493 -21.47 -24.63 16.61
CA ILE A 493 -20.34 -23.79 16.19
C ILE A 493 -19.12 -24.65 15.99
N THR A 494 -18.42 -24.51 14.85
CA THR A 494 -17.22 -25.27 14.48
C THR A 494 -15.91 -24.62 14.94
N LEU A 495 -15.96 -23.85 16.04
CA LEU A 495 -14.84 -23.15 16.64
C LEU A 495 -14.64 -23.53 18.11
N GLY A 496 -13.44 -23.34 18.64
CA GLY A 496 -13.10 -23.72 20.01
C GLY A 496 -13.27 -25.23 20.23
N THR A 497 -13.89 -25.62 21.31
CA THR A 497 -14.14 -27.03 21.65
C THR A 497 -15.07 -27.74 20.66
N GLY A 498 -15.91 -27.01 19.93
CA GLY A 498 -16.81 -27.55 18.89
C GLY A 498 -16.10 -27.95 17.59
N ALA A 499 -14.85 -27.53 17.40
CA ALA A 499 -14.03 -27.95 16.24
C ALA A 499 -13.42 -29.35 16.40
N VAL A 500 -13.46 -29.93 17.59
CA VAL A 500 -12.88 -31.23 17.88
C VAL A 500 -13.84 -32.35 17.52
N ASN A 501 -13.51 -33.12 16.48
CA ASN A 501 -14.28 -34.31 16.14
C ASN A 501 -13.83 -35.49 17.01
N LEU A 502 -14.73 -36.00 17.85
CA LEU A 502 -14.50 -37.16 18.69
C LEU A 502 -14.75 -38.47 17.89
N VAL A 503 -13.74 -39.28 17.79
CA VAL A 503 -13.86 -40.62 17.15
C VAL A 503 -13.76 -41.67 18.25
N TYR A 504 -14.79 -42.51 18.36
CA TYR A 504 -14.77 -43.65 19.24
C TYR A 504 -13.81 -44.72 18.68
N ARG A 505 -12.77 -45.07 19.43
CA ARG A 505 -11.89 -46.20 19.12
C ARG A 505 -12.20 -47.31 20.12
N ALA A 506 -12.79 -48.40 19.62
CA ALA A 506 -13.00 -49.60 20.43
C ALA A 506 -11.63 -50.16 20.88
N PHE A 507 -11.44 -50.33 22.16
CA PHE A 507 -10.29 -51.05 22.67
C PHE A 507 -10.43 -52.51 22.22
N THR A 508 -9.70 -52.91 21.19
CA THR A 508 -9.44 -54.34 20.92
C THR A 508 -8.53 -54.84 22.03
N LYS A 509 -9.06 -55.72 22.90
CA LYS A 509 -8.29 -56.46 23.88
C LYS A 509 -7.25 -57.35 23.22
#